data_340b398127c423f1f321272e82fd3147
#
_entry.id   340b398127c423f1f321272e82fd3147
#
_cell.length_a   1.000
_cell.length_b   1.000
_cell.length_c   1.000
_cell.angle_alpha   90.00
_cell.angle_beta   90.00
_cell.angle_gamma   90.00
#
_symmetry.space_group_name_H-M   'P 1'
#
loop_
_entity.id
_entity.type
_entity.pdbx_description
1 polymer ?
#
loop_
_entity_poly.entity_id
_entity_poly.type
_entity_poly.pdbx_seq_one_letter_code
_entity_poly.pdbx_strand_id
1 'polypeptide(L)'
;MRSIEAMETEIEYQTEDLEKIEFPGPQTSIDDCVITGSGDSYVASLIAMYVSGYKATCCHPMDIVLNPAIVRNRKVYLVSVSGATKATMRAAKVANKSALKTIAITTRPESPLAKSSDELISIRYRSTSIPTSGTIGFTASMLCCLSLVCKVNLNNVKKIYNESLALADYLTNYKIKKSPSYILLGNGIVYPAALYGSLKMNEVFGLHSVSYSLDEFCHSPIFSIKSNDRIIILGNNTCDLRICKTIMNHLDKMGVSTLYVDCRKRSMIETLLKSIFFLQLYAVKLAVKNLLKDCYFLKNERLLALSSKLIYGSTLRSEF
;
A
#
# COMPACT_ATOMS: atom_id res chain seq x y z
N MET A 1 -16.17 15.81 -10.29
CA MET A 1 -14.96 15.54 -9.47
C MET A 1 -13.93 14.81 -10.32
N ARG A 2 -12.68 15.25 -10.29
CA ARG A 2 -11.54 14.63 -10.98
C ARG A 2 -10.81 13.70 -10.01
N SER A 3 -10.01 12.76 -10.54
CA SER A 3 -9.43 11.70 -9.69
C SER A 3 -8.45 12.19 -8.61
N ILE A 4 -7.73 13.29 -8.83
CA ILE A 4 -6.87 13.88 -7.78
C ILE A 4 -7.71 14.50 -6.65
N GLU A 5 -8.79 15.19 -6.99
CA GLU A 5 -9.76 15.73 -6.01
C GLU A 5 -10.47 14.59 -5.26
N ALA A 6 -10.84 13.52 -5.97
CA ALA A 6 -11.40 12.32 -5.36
C ALA A 6 -10.42 11.66 -4.38
N MET A 7 -9.13 11.56 -4.75
CA MET A 7 -8.09 11.08 -3.83
C MET A 7 -8.01 11.92 -2.56
N GLU A 8 -7.98 13.25 -2.68
CA GLU A 8 -7.92 14.16 -1.52
C GLU A 8 -9.14 13.94 -0.59
N THR A 9 -10.33 13.87 -1.17
CA THR A 9 -11.58 13.59 -0.44
C THR A 9 -11.55 12.23 0.26
N GLU A 10 -11.12 11.18 -0.42
CA GLU A 10 -11.06 9.83 0.18
C GLU A 10 -9.97 9.71 1.26
N ILE A 11 -8.88 10.46 1.15
CA ILE A 11 -7.86 10.52 2.21
C ILE A 11 -8.43 11.21 3.45
N GLU A 12 -9.22 12.28 3.28
CA GLU A 12 -9.89 12.96 4.37
C GLU A 12 -10.95 12.07 5.05
N TYR A 13 -11.74 11.31 4.29
CA TYR A 13 -12.71 10.35 4.84
C TYR A 13 -12.09 9.38 5.84
N GLN A 14 -10.83 9.03 5.68
CA GLN A 14 -10.12 8.13 6.59
C GLN A 14 -10.09 8.65 8.03
N THR A 15 -10.12 9.97 8.24
CA THR A 15 -10.10 10.58 9.58
C THR A 15 -11.32 10.25 10.44
N GLU A 16 -12.41 9.82 9.80
CA GLU A 16 -13.66 9.48 10.46
C GLU A 16 -14.05 8.01 10.27
N ASP A 17 -13.77 7.46 9.09
CA ASP A 17 -14.28 6.16 8.72
C ASP A 17 -13.45 5.01 9.28
N LEU A 18 -12.12 5.18 9.40
CA LEU A 18 -11.26 4.08 9.88
C LEU A 18 -11.60 3.63 11.30
N GLU A 19 -12.01 4.56 12.17
CA GLU A 19 -12.41 4.26 13.56
C GLU A 19 -13.77 3.53 13.64
N LYS A 20 -14.58 3.59 12.58
CA LYS A 20 -15.91 2.95 12.50
C LYS A 20 -15.86 1.56 11.87
N ILE A 21 -14.73 1.16 11.29
CA ILE A 21 -14.59 -0.16 10.68
C ILE A 21 -14.43 -1.21 11.77
N GLU A 22 -15.30 -2.19 11.77
CA GLU A 22 -15.16 -3.38 12.60
C GLU A 22 -14.12 -4.32 11.98
N PHE A 23 -13.02 -4.52 12.68
CA PHE A 23 -11.97 -5.43 12.25
C PHE A 23 -12.05 -6.76 13.00
N PRO A 24 -11.74 -7.90 12.33
CA PRO A 24 -11.58 -9.17 13.02
C PRO A 24 -10.45 -9.05 14.06
N GLY A 25 -10.57 -9.73 15.18
CA GLY A 25 -9.50 -9.77 16.19
C GLY A 25 -8.33 -10.66 15.77
N PRO A 26 -7.21 -10.60 16.54
CA PRO A 26 -6.04 -11.43 16.29
C PRO A 26 -6.38 -12.92 16.27
N GLN A 27 -5.81 -13.64 15.31
CA GLN A 27 -6.01 -15.07 15.15
C GLN A 27 -5.12 -15.87 16.13
N THR A 28 -5.66 -16.91 16.74
CA THR A 28 -4.95 -17.74 17.71
C THR A 28 -3.80 -18.55 17.09
N SER A 29 -3.94 -18.96 15.81
CA SER A 29 -2.95 -19.74 15.07
C SER A 29 -2.44 -18.97 13.87
N ILE A 30 -1.76 -17.85 14.11
CA ILE A 30 -1.29 -16.98 13.03
C ILE A 30 -0.21 -17.65 12.16
N ASP A 31 0.57 -18.58 12.71
CA ASP A 31 1.59 -19.34 11.98
C ASP A 31 0.98 -20.22 10.86
N ASP A 32 -0.30 -20.58 11.01
CA ASP A 32 -1.07 -21.34 10.04
C ASP A 32 -1.87 -20.45 9.06
N CYS A 33 -1.55 -19.16 9.00
CA CYS A 33 -2.24 -18.24 8.12
C CYS A 33 -1.39 -17.88 6.89
N VAL A 34 -2.07 -17.86 5.73
CA VAL A 34 -1.55 -17.29 4.49
C VAL A 34 -2.41 -16.08 4.14
N ILE A 35 -1.80 -14.94 3.90
CA ILE A 35 -2.49 -13.71 3.49
C ILE A 35 -1.97 -13.35 2.10
N THR A 36 -2.86 -13.19 1.12
CA THR A 36 -2.47 -12.96 -0.27
C THR A 36 -3.36 -11.94 -0.95
N GLY A 37 -2.80 -11.20 -1.89
CA GLY A 37 -3.48 -10.21 -2.71
C GLY A 37 -2.59 -9.73 -3.85
N SER A 38 -3.10 -8.84 -4.69
CA SER A 38 -2.34 -8.26 -5.81
C SER A 38 -2.24 -6.75 -5.67
N GLY A 39 -1.13 -6.14 -6.13
CA GLY A 39 -0.92 -4.70 -6.05
C GLY A 39 -1.00 -4.19 -4.61
N ASP A 40 -1.83 -3.18 -4.35
CA ASP A 40 -2.05 -2.62 -3.01
C ASP A 40 -2.49 -3.69 -1.99
N SER A 41 -3.32 -4.66 -2.40
CA SER A 41 -3.73 -5.77 -1.53
C SER A 41 -2.57 -6.69 -1.14
N TYR A 42 -1.59 -6.88 -2.03
CA TYR A 42 -0.35 -7.59 -1.69
C TYR A 42 0.45 -6.81 -0.64
N VAL A 43 0.59 -5.50 -0.82
CA VAL A 43 1.31 -4.65 0.15
C VAL A 43 0.63 -4.67 1.52
N ALA A 44 -0.70 -4.62 1.57
CA ALA A 44 -1.47 -4.75 2.81
C ALA A 44 -1.18 -6.09 3.53
N SER A 45 -1.13 -7.19 2.76
CA SER A 45 -0.78 -8.52 3.26
C SER A 45 0.67 -8.60 3.76
N LEU A 46 1.59 -7.97 3.02
CA LEU A 46 3.02 -7.92 3.34
C LEU A 46 3.26 -7.19 4.67
N ILE A 47 2.55 -6.09 4.93
CA ILE A 47 2.61 -5.36 6.21
C ILE A 47 2.24 -6.28 7.38
N ALA A 48 1.17 -7.07 7.25
CA ALA A 48 0.75 -8.01 8.28
C ALA A 48 1.82 -9.09 8.53
N MET A 49 2.47 -9.60 7.50
CA MET A 49 3.60 -10.53 7.65
C MET A 49 4.74 -9.92 8.47
N TYR A 50 5.19 -8.70 8.12
CA TYR A 50 6.24 -8.00 8.88
C TYR A 50 5.84 -7.78 10.33
N VAL A 51 4.61 -7.34 10.58
CA VAL A 51 4.09 -7.07 11.93
C VAL A 51 3.95 -8.32 12.76
N SER A 52 3.61 -9.46 12.15
CA SER A 52 3.55 -10.76 12.84
C SER A 52 4.94 -11.33 13.20
N GLY A 53 6.03 -10.65 12.84
CA GLY A 53 7.38 -11.19 12.96
C GLY A 53 7.62 -12.39 12.04
N TYR A 54 7.05 -12.34 10.83
CA TYR A 54 7.11 -13.39 9.80
C TYR A 54 6.37 -14.70 10.16
N LYS A 55 5.52 -14.69 11.19
CA LYS A 55 4.68 -15.83 11.54
C LYS A 55 3.60 -16.07 10.49
N ALA A 56 2.84 -15.02 10.10
CA ALA A 56 1.95 -15.13 8.95
C ALA A 56 2.76 -15.22 7.65
N THR A 57 2.34 -16.07 6.73
CA THR A 57 2.92 -16.13 5.39
C THR A 57 2.24 -15.11 4.48
N CYS A 58 3.03 -14.30 3.77
CA CYS A 58 2.55 -13.48 2.65
C CYS A 58 3.19 -13.97 1.35
N CYS A 59 2.39 -14.12 0.29
CA CYS A 59 2.87 -14.48 -1.04
C CYS A 59 1.97 -13.85 -2.11
N HIS A 60 2.45 -13.79 -3.35
CA HIS A 60 1.61 -13.40 -4.46
C HIS A 60 0.56 -14.49 -4.78
N PRO A 61 -0.63 -14.13 -5.26
CA PRO A 61 -1.66 -15.13 -5.61
C PRO A 61 -1.16 -16.19 -6.60
N MET A 62 -0.28 -15.81 -7.53
CA MET A 62 0.28 -16.76 -8.49
C MET A 62 1.25 -17.76 -7.88
N ASP A 63 1.90 -17.44 -6.76
CA ASP A 63 2.75 -18.41 -6.04
C ASP A 63 1.91 -19.58 -5.50
N ILE A 64 0.68 -19.29 -5.02
CA ILE A 64 -0.28 -20.33 -4.62
C ILE A 64 -0.70 -21.20 -5.81
N VAL A 65 -0.91 -20.58 -6.97
CA VAL A 65 -1.29 -21.31 -8.19
C VAL A 65 -0.17 -22.24 -8.65
N LEU A 66 1.07 -21.76 -8.58
CA LEU A 66 2.25 -22.52 -9.00
C LEU A 66 2.70 -23.55 -7.96
N ASN A 67 2.49 -23.27 -6.67
CA ASN A 67 2.84 -24.16 -5.57
C ASN A 67 1.69 -24.29 -4.56
N PRO A 68 0.71 -25.17 -4.82
CA PRO A 68 -0.44 -25.36 -3.92
C PRO A 68 -0.10 -25.83 -2.50
N ALA A 69 1.12 -26.34 -2.28
CA ALA A 69 1.55 -26.75 -0.95
C ALA A 69 1.59 -25.59 0.06
N ILE A 70 1.75 -24.35 -0.41
CA ILE A 70 1.75 -23.13 0.42
C ILE A 70 0.48 -23.03 1.28
N VAL A 71 -0.66 -23.49 0.79
CA VAL A 71 -1.98 -23.32 1.45
C VAL A 71 -2.52 -24.57 2.12
N ARG A 72 -1.81 -25.71 2.01
CA ARG A 72 -2.31 -27.00 2.51
C ARG A 72 -2.51 -26.96 4.02
N ASN A 73 -3.74 -27.29 4.47
CA ASN A 73 -4.15 -27.30 5.87
C ASN A 73 -3.98 -25.97 6.61
N ARG A 74 -4.00 -24.84 5.87
CA ARG A 74 -3.84 -23.49 6.42
C ARG A 74 -5.08 -22.64 6.17
N LYS A 75 -5.31 -21.63 7.02
CA LYS A 75 -6.30 -20.56 6.73
C LYS A 75 -5.73 -19.62 5.68
N VAL A 76 -6.50 -19.33 4.63
CA VAL A 76 -6.07 -18.49 3.52
C VAL A 76 -6.95 -17.25 3.43
N TYR A 77 -6.37 -16.08 3.69
CA TYR A 77 -7.01 -14.78 3.56
C TYR A 77 -6.72 -14.21 2.17
N LEU A 78 -7.77 -14.03 1.38
CA LEU A 78 -7.72 -13.59 0.00
C LEU A 78 -8.16 -12.12 -0.08
N VAL A 79 -7.22 -11.21 -0.22
CA VAL A 79 -7.44 -9.76 -0.16
C VAL A 79 -7.65 -9.18 -1.55
N SER A 80 -8.82 -8.59 -1.79
CA SER A 80 -9.12 -7.88 -3.04
C SER A 80 -10.24 -6.89 -2.82
N VAL A 81 -9.96 -5.60 -2.93
CA VAL A 81 -10.97 -4.54 -2.77
C VAL A 81 -12.13 -4.76 -3.74
N SER A 82 -11.87 -5.01 -5.02
CA SER A 82 -12.90 -5.29 -6.03
C SER A 82 -13.53 -6.69 -5.91
N GLY A 83 -12.83 -7.64 -5.28
CA GLY A 83 -13.22 -9.05 -5.25
C GLY A 83 -13.27 -9.73 -6.61
N ALA A 84 -12.64 -9.15 -7.65
CA ALA A 84 -12.70 -9.63 -9.04
C ALA A 84 -11.30 -9.83 -9.68
N THR A 85 -10.21 -9.63 -8.94
CA THR A 85 -8.85 -9.76 -9.45
C THR A 85 -8.57 -11.20 -9.88
N LYS A 86 -8.28 -11.45 -11.15
CA LYS A 86 -8.10 -12.79 -11.75
C LYS A 86 -7.07 -13.64 -11.01
N ALA A 87 -5.91 -13.06 -10.66
CA ALA A 87 -4.86 -13.80 -9.97
C ALA A 87 -5.36 -14.27 -8.59
N THR A 88 -6.06 -13.40 -7.83
CA THR A 88 -6.65 -13.75 -6.53
C THR A 88 -7.74 -14.81 -6.68
N MET A 89 -8.58 -14.72 -7.73
CA MET A 89 -9.59 -15.73 -8.03
C MET A 89 -8.98 -17.10 -8.38
N ARG A 90 -7.87 -17.11 -9.12
CA ARG A 90 -7.14 -18.35 -9.40
C ARG A 90 -6.56 -18.97 -8.12
N ALA A 91 -5.98 -18.13 -7.25
CA ALA A 91 -5.47 -18.58 -5.95
C ALA A 91 -6.61 -19.13 -5.07
N ALA A 92 -7.77 -18.48 -5.03
CA ALA A 92 -8.96 -18.97 -4.33
C ALA A 92 -9.38 -20.35 -4.82
N LYS A 93 -9.45 -20.55 -6.14
CA LYS A 93 -9.80 -21.86 -6.74
C LYS A 93 -8.82 -22.98 -6.36
N VAL A 94 -7.54 -22.65 -6.20
CA VAL A 94 -6.52 -23.62 -5.75
C VAL A 94 -6.64 -23.85 -4.25
N ALA A 95 -6.76 -22.78 -3.46
CA ALA A 95 -6.89 -22.85 -2.01
C ALA A 95 -8.11 -23.68 -1.56
N ASN A 96 -9.25 -23.51 -2.20
CA ASN A 96 -10.49 -24.27 -1.91
C ASN A 96 -10.35 -25.80 -2.01
N LYS A 97 -9.26 -26.28 -2.63
CA LYS A 97 -9.01 -27.74 -2.76
C LYS A 97 -8.23 -28.33 -1.59
N SER A 98 -7.44 -27.54 -0.88
CA SER A 98 -6.46 -28.06 0.08
C SER A 98 -6.22 -27.18 1.31
N ALA A 99 -6.73 -25.97 1.34
CA ALA A 99 -6.70 -25.10 2.51
C ALA A 99 -7.65 -25.65 3.60
N LEU A 100 -7.35 -25.32 4.84
CA LEU A 100 -8.27 -25.58 5.96
C LEU A 100 -9.53 -24.73 5.81
N LYS A 101 -9.35 -23.46 5.39
CA LYS A 101 -10.41 -22.50 5.18
C LYS A 101 -9.96 -21.37 4.28
N THR A 102 -10.84 -20.88 3.43
CA THR A 102 -10.63 -19.67 2.60
C THR A 102 -11.51 -18.54 3.09
N ILE A 103 -10.93 -17.36 3.26
CA ILE A 103 -11.59 -16.16 3.78
C ILE A 103 -11.36 -15.00 2.80
N ALA A 104 -12.43 -14.49 2.20
CA ALA A 104 -12.36 -13.30 1.37
C ALA A 104 -12.31 -12.03 2.24
N ILE A 105 -11.42 -11.10 1.90
CA ILE A 105 -11.39 -9.73 2.45
C ILE A 105 -11.67 -8.77 1.28
N THR A 106 -12.85 -8.16 1.26
CA THR A 106 -13.30 -7.31 0.15
C THR A 106 -14.30 -6.24 0.61
N THR A 107 -14.47 -5.20 -0.21
CA THR A 107 -15.53 -4.18 0.00
C THR A 107 -16.83 -4.57 -0.71
N ARG A 108 -16.82 -5.63 -1.53
CA ARG A 108 -17.95 -6.08 -2.35
C ARG A 108 -18.44 -7.46 -1.93
N PRO A 109 -19.45 -7.54 -1.04
CA PRO A 109 -19.97 -8.82 -0.54
C PRO A 109 -20.49 -9.75 -1.64
N GLU A 110 -21.01 -9.15 -2.73
CA GLU A 110 -21.54 -9.90 -3.87
C GLU A 110 -20.51 -10.26 -4.94
N SER A 111 -19.23 -9.96 -4.68
CA SER A 111 -18.15 -10.23 -5.65
C SER A 111 -17.93 -11.72 -5.90
N PRO A 112 -17.33 -12.09 -7.05
CA PRO A 112 -16.96 -13.48 -7.32
C PRO A 112 -16.06 -14.09 -6.26
N LEU A 113 -15.12 -13.30 -5.68
CA LEU A 113 -14.24 -13.76 -4.62
C LEU A 113 -15.02 -14.10 -3.34
N ALA A 114 -15.92 -13.21 -2.90
CA ALA A 114 -16.76 -13.45 -1.73
C ALA A 114 -17.62 -14.73 -1.90
N LYS A 115 -18.21 -14.90 -3.07
CA LYS A 115 -19.07 -16.09 -3.37
C LYS A 115 -18.28 -17.39 -3.48
N SER A 116 -16.98 -17.32 -3.77
CA SER A 116 -16.13 -18.50 -3.93
C SER A 116 -15.32 -18.86 -2.69
N SER A 117 -15.40 -18.08 -1.63
CA SER A 117 -14.68 -18.32 -0.36
C SER A 117 -15.61 -18.88 0.70
N ASP A 118 -15.07 -19.61 1.68
CA ASP A 118 -15.85 -20.21 2.78
C ASP A 118 -16.42 -19.15 3.73
N GLU A 119 -15.66 -18.05 3.94
CA GLU A 119 -16.05 -16.92 4.79
C GLU A 119 -15.74 -15.58 4.13
N LEU A 120 -16.43 -14.54 4.63
CA LEU A 120 -16.29 -13.16 4.17
C LEU A 120 -15.98 -12.24 5.34
N ILE A 121 -14.95 -11.42 5.19
CA ILE A 121 -14.70 -10.20 5.96
C ILE A 121 -15.02 -9.02 5.03
N SER A 122 -16.15 -8.37 5.27
CA SER A 122 -16.57 -7.21 4.47
C SER A 122 -16.07 -5.92 5.08
N ILE A 123 -15.27 -5.16 4.33
CA ILE A 123 -14.76 -3.85 4.74
C ILE A 123 -15.69 -2.77 4.16
N ARG A 124 -16.19 -1.85 5.00
CA ARG A 124 -17.10 -0.78 4.58
C ARG A 124 -16.50 0.57 4.92
N TYR A 125 -16.47 1.47 3.96
CA TYR A 125 -16.05 2.86 4.09
C TYR A 125 -16.69 3.71 2.98
N ARG A 126 -16.69 5.03 3.15
CA ARG A 126 -17.15 5.96 2.09
C ARG A 126 -16.14 5.99 0.95
N SER A 127 -16.64 5.96 -0.29
CA SER A 127 -15.86 6.15 -1.50
C SER A 127 -16.51 7.21 -2.37
N THR A 128 -15.72 7.92 -3.14
CA THR A 128 -16.19 8.89 -4.13
C THR A 128 -16.76 8.23 -5.38
N SER A 129 -16.61 6.91 -5.52
CA SER A 129 -16.96 6.15 -6.73
C SER A 129 -16.18 6.61 -7.99
N ILE A 130 -15.16 7.46 -7.83
CA ILE A 130 -14.24 7.86 -8.89
C ILE A 130 -13.00 6.98 -8.80
N PRO A 131 -12.49 6.44 -9.91
CA PRO A 131 -11.25 5.68 -9.89
C PRO A 131 -10.08 6.52 -9.39
N THR A 132 -9.46 6.08 -8.30
CA THR A 132 -8.31 6.73 -7.66
C THR A 132 -7.13 5.78 -7.57
N SER A 133 -5.94 6.33 -7.29
CA SER A 133 -4.77 5.53 -6.93
C SER A 133 -4.87 5.17 -5.45
N GLY A 134 -5.39 4.01 -5.14
CA GLY A 134 -5.58 3.36 -3.82
C GLY A 134 -5.38 4.24 -2.58
N THR A 135 -6.46 4.72 -1.98
CA THR A 135 -6.48 5.60 -0.79
C THR A 135 -7.05 4.85 0.42
N ILE A 136 -8.27 5.18 0.83
CA ILE A 136 -8.95 4.54 1.97
C ILE A 136 -9.08 3.02 1.79
N GLY A 137 -9.27 2.55 0.56
CA GLY A 137 -9.35 1.12 0.25
C GLY A 137 -8.08 0.36 0.63
N PHE A 138 -6.91 0.95 0.37
CA PHE A 138 -5.64 0.40 0.81
C PHE A 138 -5.51 0.42 2.34
N THR A 139 -5.73 1.59 2.97
CA THR A 139 -5.55 1.74 4.42
C THR A 139 -6.49 0.83 5.20
N ALA A 140 -7.75 0.71 4.78
CA ALA A 140 -8.72 -0.18 5.41
C ALA A 140 -8.35 -1.67 5.22
N SER A 141 -7.88 -2.06 4.03
CA SER A 141 -7.37 -3.42 3.78
C SER A 141 -6.13 -3.73 4.62
N MET A 142 -5.21 -2.78 4.74
CA MET A 142 -4.03 -2.89 5.60
C MET A 142 -4.41 -3.11 7.06
N LEU A 143 -5.30 -2.28 7.59
CA LEU A 143 -5.76 -2.40 8.98
C LEU A 143 -6.53 -3.70 9.23
N CYS A 144 -7.30 -4.17 8.25
CA CYS A 144 -7.96 -5.46 8.31
C CYS A 144 -6.93 -6.61 8.37
N CYS A 145 -5.92 -6.60 7.50
CA CYS A 145 -4.84 -7.61 7.55
C CYS A 145 -4.06 -7.53 8.87
N LEU A 146 -3.78 -6.32 9.38
CA LEU A 146 -3.12 -6.11 10.67
C LEU A 146 -3.94 -6.66 11.83
N SER A 147 -5.26 -6.50 11.80
CA SER A 147 -6.13 -6.99 12.86
C SER A 147 -6.11 -8.52 13.03
N LEU A 148 -5.70 -9.26 11.99
CA LEU A 148 -5.50 -10.70 12.07
C LEU A 148 -4.28 -11.08 12.91
N VAL A 149 -3.29 -10.21 13.01
CA VAL A 149 -1.99 -10.48 13.64
C VAL A 149 -1.76 -9.71 14.93
N CYS A 150 -2.45 -8.60 15.15
CA CYS A 150 -2.34 -7.80 16.37
C CYS A 150 -3.64 -7.02 16.65
N LYS A 151 -3.78 -6.53 17.89
CA LYS A 151 -4.86 -5.61 18.24
C LYS A 151 -4.63 -4.25 17.57
N VAL A 152 -5.59 -3.80 16.76
CA VAL A 152 -5.57 -2.50 16.10
C VAL A 152 -6.22 -1.46 17.02
N ASN A 153 -5.48 -0.36 17.30
CA ASN A 153 -5.96 0.78 18.06
C ASN A 153 -5.82 2.05 17.21
N LEU A 154 -6.92 2.78 17.02
CA LEU A 154 -7.05 3.91 16.10
C LEU A 154 -7.33 5.25 16.80
N ASN A 155 -7.00 5.39 18.09
CA ASN A 155 -7.36 6.57 18.91
C ASN A 155 -6.80 7.92 18.41
N ASN A 156 -5.82 7.93 17.50
CA ASN A 156 -5.09 9.13 17.08
C ASN A 156 -5.16 9.41 15.58
N VAL A 157 -6.09 8.81 14.84
CA VAL A 157 -6.14 8.88 13.36
C VAL A 157 -6.14 10.31 12.86
N LYS A 158 -7.06 11.15 13.35
CA LYS A 158 -7.17 12.56 12.93
C LYS A 158 -5.91 13.38 13.26
N LYS A 159 -5.28 13.14 14.40
CA LYS A 159 -4.03 13.81 14.78
C LYS A 159 -2.89 13.43 13.82
N ILE A 160 -2.75 12.12 13.54
CA ILE A 160 -1.71 11.60 12.63
C ILE A 160 -1.93 12.13 11.21
N TYR A 161 -3.18 12.19 10.75
CA TYR A 161 -3.54 12.81 9.46
C TYR A 161 -3.07 14.26 9.40
N ASN A 162 -3.43 15.10 10.39
CA ASN A 162 -3.07 16.53 10.41
C ASN A 162 -1.54 16.73 10.42
N GLU A 163 -0.81 15.94 11.19
CA GLU A 163 0.66 15.98 11.21
C GLU A 163 1.26 15.58 9.85
N SER A 164 0.66 14.58 9.19
CA SER A 164 1.10 14.13 7.85
C SER A 164 0.77 15.15 6.79
N LEU A 165 -0.38 15.82 6.89
CA LEU A 165 -0.79 16.90 5.99
C LEU A 165 0.18 18.09 6.08
N ALA A 166 0.46 18.57 7.30
CA ALA A 166 1.40 19.66 7.52
C ALA A 166 2.80 19.35 6.95
N LEU A 167 3.26 18.10 7.14
CA LEU A 167 4.54 17.66 6.60
C LEU A 167 4.53 17.58 5.07
N ALA A 168 3.46 17.06 4.47
CA ALA A 168 3.31 16.98 3.02
C ALA A 168 3.27 18.38 2.38
N ASP A 169 2.51 19.31 2.97
CA ASP A 169 2.44 20.70 2.53
C ASP A 169 3.83 21.38 2.62
N TYR A 170 4.51 21.24 3.75
CA TYR A 170 5.86 21.78 3.93
C TYR A 170 6.84 21.25 2.87
N LEU A 171 6.91 19.92 2.68
CA LEU A 171 7.87 19.31 1.76
C LEU A 171 7.54 19.56 0.29
N THR A 172 6.26 19.71 -0.07
CA THR A 172 5.88 20.07 -1.45
C THR A 172 6.08 21.53 -1.78
N ASN A 173 6.10 22.43 -0.78
CA ASN A 173 6.40 23.84 -0.98
C ASN A 173 7.90 24.14 -1.16
N TYR A 174 8.78 23.25 -0.71
CA TYR A 174 10.20 23.35 -1.05
C TYR A 174 10.38 23.30 -2.58
N LYS A 175 11.34 24.06 -3.13
CA LYS A 175 11.63 24.10 -4.59
C LYS A 175 11.94 22.68 -5.09
N ILE A 176 10.92 22.00 -5.57
CA ILE A 176 11.04 20.65 -6.09
C ILE A 176 11.38 20.76 -7.57
N LYS A 177 12.62 20.44 -7.94
CA LYS A 177 12.94 20.18 -9.35
C LYS A 177 12.09 18.98 -9.80
N LYS A 178 11.58 19.02 -11.03
CA LYS A 178 10.88 17.90 -11.63
C LYS A 178 11.79 16.67 -11.60
N SER A 179 11.40 15.65 -10.85
CA SER A 179 12.21 14.44 -10.73
C SER A 179 11.79 13.41 -11.79
N PRO A 180 12.72 12.79 -12.50
CA PRO A 180 12.43 11.71 -13.45
C PRO A 180 12.07 10.40 -12.75
N SER A 181 12.54 10.18 -11.51
CA SER A 181 12.27 8.97 -10.74
C SER A 181 12.18 9.24 -9.23
N TYR A 182 11.50 8.34 -8.54
CA TYR A 182 11.37 8.33 -7.08
C TYR A 182 11.86 6.99 -6.55
N ILE A 183 12.70 7.05 -5.50
CA ILE A 183 13.17 5.88 -4.79
C ILE A 183 12.72 6.02 -3.34
N LEU A 184 11.93 5.06 -2.89
CA LEU A 184 11.40 5.05 -1.54
C LEU A 184 12.11 4.00 -0.70
N LEU A 185 12.61 4.43 0.44
CA LEU A 185 13.41 3.57 1.33
C LEU A 185 12.72 3.39 2.68
N GLY A 186 12.78 2.17 3.20
CA GLY A 186 12.25 1.86 4.52
C GLY A 186 12.79 0.53 5.04
N ASN A 187 12.87 0.37 6.36
CA ASN A 187 13.28 -0.89 6.98
C ASN A 187 12.16 -1.47 7.85
N GLY A 188 12.12 -2.81 7.96
CA GLY A 188 11.14 -3.50 8.77
C GLY A 188 9.72 -3.16 8.32
N ILE A 189 8.84 -2.84 9.27
CA ILE A 189 7.40 -2.61 9.01
C ILE A 189 7.12 -1.45 8.05
N VAL A 190 8.05 -0.49 7.84
CA VAL A 190 7.84 0.63 6.91
C VAL A 190 8.38 0.35 5.51
N TYR A 191 9.09 -0.76 5.27
CA TYR A 191 9.49 -1.16 3.92
C TYR A 191 8.25 -1.41 3.00
N PRO A 192 7.24 -2.18 3.43
CA PRO A 192 6.02 -2.29 2.62
C PRO A 192 5.30 -0.96 2.41
N ALA A 193 5.36 -0.02 3.37
CA ALA A 193 4.83 1.33 3.16
C ALA A 193 5.61 2.09 2.07
N ALA A 194 6.94 1.94 2.02
CA ALA A 194 7.75 2.48 0.92
C ALA A 194 7.35 1.85 -0.43
N LEU A 195 7.10 0.53 -0.47
CA LEU A 195 6.58 -0.14 -1.65
C LEU A 195 5.22 0.44 -2.10
N TYR A 196 4.29 0.63 -1.17
CA TYR A 196 3.02 1.30 -1.46
C TYR A 196 3.24 2.70 -2.07
N GLY A 197 4.11 3.51 -1.46
CA GLY A 197 4.43 4.85 -1.97
C GLY A 197 4.99 4.82 -3.39
N SER A 198 5.84 3.84 -3.74
CA SER A 198 6.36 3.72 -5.10
C SER A 198 5.26 3.41 -6.11
N LEU A 199 4.30 2.56 -5.76
CA LEU A 199 3.12 2.29 -6.60
C LEU A 199 2.30 3.56 -6.85
N LYS A 200 2.14 4.42 -5.82
CA LYS A 200 1.42 5.70 -5.97
C LYS A 200 2.14 6.65 -6.94
N MET A 201 3.46 6.75 -6.88
CA MET A 201 4.22 7.57 -7.83
C MET A 201 4.07 7.05 -9.27
N ASN A 202 4.06 5.73 -9.47
CA ASN A 202 3.81 5.13 -10.78
C ASN A 202 2.40 5.46 -11.30
N GLU A 203 1.36 5.30 -10.47
CA GLU A 203 -0.03 5.46 -10.86
C GLU A 203 -0.44 6.94 -11.04
N VAL A 204 -0.03 7.81 -10.11
CA VAL A 204 -0.43 9.23 -10.12
C VAL A 204 0.32 10.01 -11.18
N PHE A 205 1.62 9.74 -11.36
CA PHE A 205 2.50 10.57 -12.20
C PHE A 205 3.01 9.87 -13.47
N GLY A 206 2.91 8.55 -13.58
CA GLY A 206 3.56 7.78 -14.63
C GLY A 206 5.09 7.83 -14.54
N LEU A 207 5.62 8.05 -13.35
CA LEU A 207 7.05 8.12 -13.10
C LEU A 207 7.60 6.73 -12.76
N HIS A 208 8.82 6.45 -13.17
CA HIS A 208 9.50 5.24 -12.71
C HIS A 208 9.83 5.39 -11.22
N SER A 209 9.17 4.61 -10.37
CA SER A 209 9.38 4.61 -8.94
C SER A 209 9.57 3.19 -8.43
N VAL A 210 10.53 3.05 -7.52
CA VAL A 210 10.93 1.77 -6.91
C VAL A 210 11.08 1.92 -5.40
N SER A 211 11.07 0.81 -4.69
CA SER A 211 11.33 0.80 -3.25
C SER A 211 12.37 -0.25 -2.89
N TYR A 212 13.17 0.06 -1.87
CA TYR A 212 14.16 -0.85 -1.32
C TYR A 212 14.16 -0.78 0.21
N SER A 213 14.63 -1.84 0.87
CA SER A 213 15.12 -1.68 2.22
C SER A 213 16.37 -0.81 2.20
N LEU A 214 16.64 -0.10 3.31
CA LEU A 214 17.77 0.83 3.38
C LEU A 214 19.10 0.12 3.17
N ASP A 215 19.24 -1.09 3.70
CA ASP A 215 20.43 -1.93 3.56
C ASP A 215 20.60 -2.38 2.11
N GLU A 216 19.58 -2.96 1.49
CA GLU A 216 19.63 -3.41 0.10
C GLU A 216 19.91 -2.26 -0.87
N PHE A 217 19.39 -1.07 -0.59
CA PHE A 217 19.69 0.12 -1.38
C PHE A 217 21.18 0.45 -1.42
N CYS A 218 21.90 0.24 -0.32
CA CYS A 218 23.33 0.52 -0.23
C CYS A 218 24.21 -0.45 -1.02
N HIS A 219 23.65 -1.56 -1.51
CA HIS A 219 24.35 -2.49 -2.41
C HIS A 219 24.26 -2.02 -3.87
N SER A 220 23.59 -2.76 -4.73
CA SER A 220 23.54 -2.46 -6.16
C SER A 220 22.68 -1.24 -6.55
N PRO A 221 21.51 -0.98 -5.94
CA PRO A 221 20.64 0.10 -6.38
C PRO A 221 21.25 1.50 -6.28
N ILE A 222 22.11 1.74 -5.30
CA ILE A 222 22.79 3.05 -5.11
C ILE A 222 23.59 3.49 -6.34
N PHE A 223 24.12 2.55 -7.13
CA PHE A 223 24.92 2.86 -8.32
C PHE A 223 24.07 3.30 -9.53
N SER A 224 22.74 3.15 -9.45
CA SER A 224 21.80 3.59 -10.50
C SER A 224 21.31 5.04 -10.32
N ILE A 225 21.66 5.69 -9.21
CA ILE A 225 21.20 7.03 -8.84
C ILE A 225 21.71 8.09 -9.80
N LYS A 226 20.82 9.00 -10.19
CA LYS A 226 21.12 10.16 -11.02
C LYS A 226 20.85 11.45 -10.25
N SER A 227 21.55 12.54 -10.61
CA SER A 227 21.49 13.84 -9.94
C SER A 227 20.07 14.45 -9.81
N ASN A 228 19.12 14.01 -10.63
CA ASN A 228 17.75 14.52 -10.59
C ASN A 228 16.77 13.59 -9.88
N ASP A 229 17.22 12.45 -9.38
CA ASP A 229 16.35 11.51 -8.66
C ASP A 229 15.94 12.09 -7.31
N ARG A 230 14.81 11.59 -6.81
CA ARG A 230 14.33 11.91 -5.48
C ARG A 230 14.26 10.66 -4.62
N ILE A 231 14.81 10.76 -3.43
CA ILE A 231 14.79 9.69 -2.46
C ILE A 231 13.93 10.10 -1.27
N ILE A 232 12.99 9.25 -0.88
CA ILE A 232 12.17 9.42 0.32
C ILE A 232 12.51 8.29 1.27
N ILE A 233 13.01 8.63 2.46
CA ILE A 233 13.36 7.68 3.51
C ILE A 233 12.28 7.70 4.59
N LEU A 234 11.62 6.57 4.82
CA LEU A 234 10.67 6.39 5.92
C LEU A 234 11.42 5.89 7.16
N GLY A 235 11.57 6.76 8.14
CA GLY A 235 12.24 6.44 9.40
C GLY A 235 11.29 5.84 10.43
N ASN A 236 11.68 4.73 11.04
CA ASN A 236 11.00 4.10 12.17
C ASN A 236 11.96 3.85 13.34
N ASN A 237 11.48 3.24 14.43
CA ASN A 237 12.30 3.01 15.62
C ASN A 237 13.51 2.07 15.39
N THR A 238 13.49 1.25 14.32
CA THR A 238 14.59 0.34 13.95
C THR A 238 15.56 0.96 12.96
N CYS A 239 15.30 2.19 12.48
CA CYS A 239 16.13 2.87 11.50
C CYS A 239 17.36 3.52 12.20
N ASP A 240 18.57 3.18 11.75
CA ASP A 240 19.76 3.91 12.20
C ASP A 240 19.80 5.29 11.54
N LEU A 241 19.51 6.31 12.35
CA LEU A 241 19.47 7.69 11.90
C LEU A 241 20.84 8.20 11.40
N ARG A 242 21.95 7.62 11.89
CA ARG A 242 23.30 7.99 11.44
C ARG A 242 23.51 7.55 9.99
N ILE A 243 23.08 6.33 9.66
CA ILE A 243 23.13 5.80 8.29
C ILE A 243 22.25 6.66 7.36
N CYS A 244 21.01 6.96 7.76
CA CYS A 244 20.14 7.84 6.98
C CYS A 244 20.76 9.20 6.71
N LYS A 245 21.32 9.86 7.74
CA LYS A 245 22.00 11.15 7.60
C LYS A 245 23.22 11.07 6.70
N THR A 246 24.00 10.00 6.80
CA THR A 246 25.16 9.77 5.94
C THR A 246 24.76 9.67 4.48
N ILE A 247 23.75 8.85 4.17
CA ILE A 247 23.21 8.71 2.82
C ILE A 247 22.71 10.07 2.30
N MET A 248 21.87 10.76 3.07
CA MET A 248 21.33 12.07 2.68
C MET A 248 22.42 13.08 2.38
N ASN A 249 23.39 13.24 3.29
CA ASN A 249 24.47 14.22 3.13
C ASN A 249 25.35 13.96 1.90
N HIS A 250 25.57 12.70 1.53
CA HIS A 250 26.35 12.36 0.35
C HIS A 250 25.55 12.56 -0.94
N LEU A 251 24.30 12.12 -0.96
CA LEU A 251 23.44 12.21 -2.13
C LEU A 251 23.04 13.66 -2.42
N ASP A 252 22.78 14.48 -1.40
CA ASP A 252 22.50 15.92 -1.57
C ASP A 252 23.68 16.66 -2.23
N LYS A 253 24.93 16.30 -1.89
CA LYS A 253 26.14 16.83 -2.56
C LYS A 253 26.25 16.41 -4.03
N MET A 254 25.61 15.30 -4.42
CA MET A 254 25.53 14.82 -5.80
C MET A 254 24.32 15.42 -6.55
N GLY A 255 23.57 16.33 -5.93
CA GLY A 255 22.38 16.95 -6.50
C GLY A 255 21.12 16.10 -6.47
N VAL A 256 21.14 14.96 -5.76
CA VAL A 256 19.98 14.13 -5.50
C VAL A 256 19.16 14.75 -4.38
N SER A 257 17.86 14.91 -4.57
CA SER A 257 16.99 15.47 -3.53
C SER A 257 16.54 14.38 -2.56
N THR A 258 16.93 14.50 -1.29
CA THR A 258 16.57 13.54 -0.25
C THR A 258 15.53 14.10 0.72
N LEU A 259 14.54 13.30 1.11
CA LEU A 259 13.52 13.62 2.11
C LEU A 259 13.53 12.55 3.20
N TYR A 260 13.50 12.97 4.46
CA TYR A 260 13.37 12.07 5.60
C TYR A 260 12.03 12.29 6.31
N VAL A 261 11.26 11.24 6.43
CA VAL A 261 9.95 11.21 7.11
C VAL A 261 10.12 10.52 8.45
N ASP A 262 10.13 11.30 9.53
CA ASP A 262 10.31 10.77 10.89
C ASP A 262 9.01 10.18 11.43
N CYS A 263 8.92 8.87 11.51
CA CYS A 263 7.82 8.13 12.13
C CYS A 263 8.22 7.46 13.45
N ARG A 264 9.38 7.78 14.01
CA ARG A 264 9.87 7.23 15.28
C ARG A 264 9.05 7.75 16.48
N LYS A 265 9.26 7.15 17.64
CA LYS A 265 8.60 7.48 18.92
C LYS A 265 7.07 7.38 18.85
N ARG A 266 6.58 6.38 18.10
CA ARG A 266 5.17 6.07 17.93
C ARG A 266 4.92 4.58 18.15
N SER A 267 3.68 4.23 18.42
CA SER A 267 3.25 2.83 18.33
C SER A 267 3.42 2.33 16.88
N MET A 268 3.44 1.03 16.71
CA MET A 268 3.56 0.39 15.39
C MET A 268 2.44 0.84 14.43
N ILE A 269 1.19 0.85 14.90
CA ILE A 269 0.03 1.28 14.10
C ILE A 269 0.15 2.77 13.70
N GLU A 270 0.53 3.64 14.64
CA GLU A 270 0.72 5.06 14.36
C GLU A 270 1.88 5.31 13.39
N THR A 271 2.95 4.52 13.47
CA THR A 271 4.07 4.56 12.52
C THR A 271 3.61 4.25 11.10
N LEU A 272 2.82 3.18 10.94
CA LEU A 272 2.26 2.78 9.65
C LEU A 272 1.28 3.83 9.12
N LEU A 273 0.32 4.26 9.96
CA LEU A 273 -0.66 5.28 9.55
C LEU A 273 0.03 6.59 9.14
N LYS A 274 1.04 7.05 9.90
CA LYS A 274 1.79 8.25 9.54
C LYS A 274 2.51 8.11 8.19
N SER A 275 3.15 6.96 7.97
CA SER A 275 3.83 6.67 6.70
C SER A 275 2.84 6.68 5.54
N ILE A 276 1.70 6.02 5.69
CA ILE A 276 0.68 5.91 4.64
C ILE A 276 0.01 7.26 4.36
N PHE A 277 -0.45 7.96 5.40
CA PHE A 277 -1.04 9.30 5.23
C PHE A 277 -0.07 10.27 4.58
N PHE A 278 1.19 10.27 5.02
CA PHE A 278 2.20 11.11 4.40
C PHE A 278 2.34 10.79 2.91
N LEU A 279 2.46 9.53 2.51
CA LEU A 279 2.66 9.14 1.12
C LEU A 279 1.44 9.48 0.24
N GLN A 280 0.23 9.28 0.75
CA GLN A 280 -1.01 9.64 0.07
C GLN A 280 -1.12 11.16 -0.13
N LEU A 281 -0.96 11.92 0.95
CA LEU A 281 -1.05 13.38 0.96
C LEU A 281 0.08 14.02 0.13
N TYR A 282 1.29 13.51 0.24
CA TYR A 282 2.42 13.99 -0.56
C TYR A 282 2.17 13.79 -2.06
N ALA A 283 1.62 12.66 -2.47
CA ALA A 283 1.27 12.40 -3.86
C ALA A 283 0.17 13.40 -4.34
N VAL A 284 -0.89 13.61 -3.55
CA VAL A 284 -1.95 14.57 -3.90
C VAL A 284 -1.43 16.00 -3.95
N LYS A 285 -0.72 16.46 -2.92
CA LYS A 285 -0.18 17.84 -2.88
C LYS A 285 0.82 18.08 -4.01
N LEU A 286 1.64 17.10 -4.33
CA LEU A 286 2.55 17.17 -5.47
C LEU A 286 1.78 17.20 -6.81
N ALA A 287 0.69 16.42 -6.95
CA ALA A 287 -0.16 16.43 -8.13
C ALA A 287 -0.83 17.79 -8.33
N VAL A 288 -1.40 18.36 -7.26
CA VAL A 288 -2.02 19.71 -7.28
C VAL A 288 -0.98 20.76 -7.68
N LYS A 289 0.22 20.72 -7.09
CA LYS A 289 1.31 21.66 -7.43
C LYS A 289 1.74 21.55 -8.90
N ASN A 290 1.67 20.35 -9.49
CA ASN A 290 1.95 20.13 -10.91
C ASN A 290 0.72 20.32 -11.80
N LEU A 291 -0.37 20.89 -11.29
CA LEU A 291 -1.63 21.16 -12.01
C LEU A 291 -2.25 19.91 -12.63
N LEU A 292 -2.01 18.73 -12.03
CA LEU A 292 -2.64 17.50 -12.45
C LEU A 292 -4.08 17.45 -11.93
N LYS A 293 -5.02 17.17 -12.81
CA LYS A 293 -6.43 16.96 -12.45
C LYS A 293 -6.76 15.48 -12.28
N ASP A 294 -6.10 14.62 -13.05
CA ASP A 294 -6.32 13.19 -13.04
C ASP A 294 -5.01 12.42 -12.89
N CYS A 295 -5.09 11.26 -12.27
CA CYS A 295 -4.00 10.30 -12.19
C CYS A 295 -3.53 9.89 -13.59
N TYR A 296 -2.23 9.66 -13.74
CA TYR A 296 -1.64 9.32 -15.03
C TYR A 296 -2.24 8.04 -15.63
N PHE A 297 -2.51 7.02 -14.82
CA PHE A 297 -3.08 5.78 -15.32
C PHE A 297 -4.42 5.95 -16.02
N LEU A 298 -5.23 6.95 -15.63
CA LEU A 298 -6.50 7.28 -16.29
C LEU A 298 -6.30 8.02 -17.62
N LYS A 299 -5.17 8.71 -17.79
CA LYS A 299 -4.85 9.44 -19.04
C LYS A 299 -4.28 8.52 -20.12
N ASN A 300 -3.69 7.41 -19.75
CA ASN A 300 -3.13 6.45 -20.69
C ASN A 300 -4.13 5.32 -20.96
N GLU A 301 -5.14 5.60 -21.77
CA GLU A 301 -6.23 4.66 -22.08
C GLU A 301 -5.73 3.31 -22.60
N ARG A 302 -4.67 3.29 -23.40
CA ARG A 302 -4.11 2.03 -23.95
C ARG A 302 -3.52 1.15 -22.86
N LEU A 303 -2.71 1.72 -21.97
CA LEU A 303 -2.13 0.96 -20.86
C LEU A 303 -3.21 0.57 -19.85
N LEU A 304 -4.19 1.45 -19.60
CA LEU A 304 -5.32 1.16 -18.73
C LEU A 304 -6.15 -0.01 -19.26
N ALA A 305 -6.47 -0.01 -20.56
CA ALA A 305 -7.23 -1.09 -21.19
C ALA A 305 -6.47 -2.43 -21.13
N LEU A 306 -5.15 -2.41 -21.42
CA LEU A 306 -4.29 -3.59 -21.32
C LEU A 306 -4.25 -4.13 -19.90
N SER A 307 -3.97 -3.26 -18.92
CA SER A 307 -3.90 -3.62 -17.50
C SER A 307 -5.23 -4.20 -17.01
N SER A 308 -6.35 -3.55 -17.32
CA SER A 308 -7.70 -4.01 -16.93
C SER A 308 -8.04 -5.37 -17.52
N LYS A 309 -7.72 -5.58 -18.80
CA LYS A 309 -7.92 -6.88 -19.46
C LYS A 309 -7.11 -7.99 -18.79
N LEU A 310 -5.88 -7.72 -18.39
CA LEU A 310 -5.01 -8.69 -17.71
C LEU A 310 -5.45 -8.96 -16.27
N ILE A 311 -5.82 -7.92 -15.54
CA ILE A 311 -6.17 -8.00 -14.12
C ILE A 311 -7.60 -8.54 -13.92
N TYR A 312 -8.59 -8.03 -14.67
CA TYR A 312 -10.01 -8.34 -14.47
C TYR A 312 -10.63 -9.19 -15.59
N GLY A 313 -10.11 -9.13 -16.81
CA GLY A 313 -10.68 -9.83 -17.97
C GLY A 313 -11.65 -9.00 -18.79
N SER A 314 -11.95 -7.80 -18.33
CA SER A 314 -12.84 -6.82 -18.97
C SER A 314 -12.13 -5.46 -19.05
N THR A 315 -12.67 -4.54 -19.82
CA THR A 315 -12.24 -3.14 -19.78
C THR A 315 -12.90 -2.45 -18.59
N LEU A 316 -12.18 -1.57 -17.88
CA LEU A 316 -12.60 -0.88 -16.64
C LEU A 316 -13.99 -0.20 -16.70
N ARG A 317 -14.57 0.02 -17.89
CA ARG A 317 -15.89 0.65 -18.05
C ARG A 317 -17.06 -0.14 -17.44
N SER A 318 -16.86 -1.41 -17.09
CA SER A 318 -17.91 -2.28 -16.56
C SER A 318 -17.80 -2.60 -15.07
N GLU A 319 -16.77 -2.09 -14.36
CA GLU A 319 -16.49 -2.54 -12.98
C GLU A 319 -16.45 -1.42 -11.91
N PHE A 320 -16.73 -0.16 -12.32
CA PHE A 320 -16.86 0.98 -11.40
C PHE A 320 -18.29 1.55 -11.41
#